data_b247eeb91e6c2bc87ac3aa338739cdc1
#
_entry.id   b247eeb91e6c2bc87ac3aa338739cdc1
#
_cell.length_a   1.000
_cell.length_b   1.000
_cell.length_c   1.000
_cell.angle_alpha   90.00
_cell.angle_beta   90.00
_cell.angle_gamma   90.00
#
_symmetry.space_group_name_H-M   'P 1'
#
loop_
_entity.id
_entity.type
_entity.pdbx_description
1 polymer ?
#
loop_
_entity_poly.entity_id
_entity_poly.type
_entity_poly.pdbx_seq_one_letter_code
_entity_poly.pdbx_strand_id
1 'polypeptide(L)'
;PNSSWELITRNIPQNLALSSITYDPNNKDVFYAGTGESYTAGDALGNGLWKSEDRGDTWFKVFGGDTENPTTYVSEGNTIEIKKPTGQNKVSFLAGAFGKPLTSEPIEATASLTNPENSCESISSVDGKIALIQRGGCEFGVKVLNAQNAGAIAAIVYNNDGDDLVSMGVGATDPNTINIPALFISQSEGQRLKNLINQGETILSIKKSSNTVQGYTIVPGTFYINDVVVRNNNGSSEIYVAAGTS
;
A
#
# COMPACT_ATOMS: atom_id res chain seq x y z
N PRO A 1 -24.14 7.07 -31.92
CA PRO A 1 -23.97 5.75 -31.31
C PRO A 1 -23.73 5.93 -29.83
N ASN A 2 -24.58 5.30 -29.02
CA ASN A 2 -24.38 5.28 -27.55
C ASN A 2 -23.29 4.25 -27.28
N SER A 3 -22.08 4.70 -27.04
CA SER A 3 -21.01 3.85 -26.52
C SER A 3 -21.17 3.77 -25.01
N SER A 4 -21.33 2.56 -24.48
CA SER A 4 -21.30 2.28 -23.04
C SER A 4 -19.98 1.63 -22.68
N TRP A 5 -19.46 1.97 -21.50
CA TRP A 5 -18.29 1.26 -20.94
C TRP A 5 -18.78 0.02 -20.21
N GLU A 6 -18.17 -1.11 -20.52
CA GLU A 6 -18.40 -2.37 -19.82
C GLU A 6 -17.12 -2.78 -19.11
N LEU A 7 -17.23 -3.25 -17.87
CA LEU A 7 -16.12 -3.75 -17.09
C LEU A 7 -15.76 -5.17 -17.54
N ILE A 8 -14.63 -5.33 -18.19
CA ILE A 8 -14.09 -6.61 -18.64
C ILE A 8 -13.06 -7.11 -17.62
N THR A 9 -13.51 -7.84 -16.60
CA THR A 9 -12.62 -8.33 -15.51
C THR A 9 -12.62 -9.84 -15.39
N ARG A 10 -13.15 -10.57 -16.38
CA ARG A 10 -13.21 -12.03 -16.32
C ARG A 10 -11.81 -12.63 -16.34
N ASN A 11 -11.47 -13.37 -15.30
CA ASN A 11 -10.21 -14.10 -15.12
C ASN A 11 -8.96 -13.23 -14.93
N ILE A 12 -9.07 -11.91 -14.81
CA ILE A 12 -7.96 -11.06 -14.37
C ILE A 12 -8.08 -10.86 -12.86
N PRO A 13 -7.01 -11.05 -12.09
CA PRO A 13 -7.01 -10.71 -10.68
C PRO A 13 -7.41 -9.25 -10.46
N GLN A 14 -8.29 -8.99 -9.52
CA GLN A 14 -8.68 -7.62 -9.17
C GLN A 14 -7.50 -6.87 -8.52
N ASN A 15 -7.52 -5.56 -8.62
CA ASN A 15 -6.50 -4.66 -8.06
C ASN A 15 -5.13 -4.70 -8.77
N LEU A 16 -5.09 -5.04 -10.05
CA LEU A 16 -3.91 -4.87 -10.88
C LEU A 16 -3.96 -3.53 -11.61
N ALA A 17 -2.82 -2.82 -11.64
CA ALA A 17 -2.65 -1.72 -12.56
C ALA A 17 -2.41 -2.29 -13.97
N LEU A 18 -3.08 -1.74 -14.97
CA LEU A 18 -2.79 -1.98 -16.38
C LEU A 18 -1.89 -0.85 -16.87
N SER A 19 -0.67 -1.20 -17.27
CA SER A 19 0.34 -0.25 -17.76
C SER A 19 0.28 -0.08 -19.26
N SER A 20 -0.08 -1.15 -19.99
CA SER A 20 -0.15 -1.13 -21.45
C SER A 20 -1.18 -2.11 -21.96
N ILE A 21 -1.76 -1.81 -23.11
CA ILE A 21 -2.63 -2.71 -23.85
C ILE A 21 -2.35 -2.57 -25.35
N THR A 22 -2.26 -3.68 -26.05
CA THR A 22 -2.05 -3.72 -27.51
C THR A 22 -2.82 -4.88 -28.13
N TYR A 23 -2.97 -4.87 -29.45
CA TYR A 23 -3.58 -5.96 -30.21
C TYR A 23 -2.57 -6.60 -31.15
N ASP A 24 -2.86 -7.84 -31.56
CA ASP A 24 -2.06 -8.53 -32.58
C ASP A 24 -2.45 -8.03 -34.00
N PRO A 25 -1.50 -7.45 -34.76
CA PRO A 25 -1.79 -6.97 -36.12
C PRO A 25 -2.19 -8.09 -37.10
N ASN A 26 -1.84 -9.35 -36.79
CA ASN A 26 -2.23 -10.50 -37.60
C ASN A 26 -3.61 -11.07 -37.21
N ASN A 27 -4.07 -10.81 -36.00
CA ASN A 27 -5.38 -11.27 -35.50
C ASN A 27 -5.98 -10.24 -34.55
N LYS A 28 -6.95 -9.48 -35.04
CA LYS A 28 -7.60 -8.39 -34.26
C LYS A 28 -8.45 -8.88 -33.07
N ASP A 29 -8.65 -10.17 -32.92
CA ASP A 29 -9.34 -10.75 -31.76
C ASP A 29 -8.37 -11.04 -30.61
N VAL A 30 -7.06 -10.92 -30.88
CA VAL A 30 -6.00 -11.15 -29.89
C VAL A 30 -5.50 -9.83 -29.32
N PHE A 31 -5.55 -9.73 -27.99
CA PHE A 31 -5.03 -8.60 -27.24
C PHE A 31 -3.99 -9.05 -26.22
N TYR A 32 -3.10 -8.13 -25.88
CA TYR A 32 -2.12 -8.28 -24.80
C TYR A 32 -2.22 -7.11 -23.83
N ALA A 33 -2.18 -7.41 -22.55
CA ALA A 33 -2.25 -6.42 -21.47
C ALA A 33 -1.06 -6.60 -20.52
N GLY A 34 -0.26 -5.57 -20.39
CA GLY A 34 0.82 -5.48 -19.40
C GLY A 34 0.28 -4.95 -18.07
N THR A 35 0.76 -5.50 -16.98
CA THR A 35 0.34 -5.12 -15.62
C THR A 35 1.51 -4.64 -14.78
N GLY A 36 1.20 -3.80 -13.77
CA GLY A 36 2.16 -3.23 -12.85
C GLY A 36 2.69 -1.87 -13.30
N GLU A 37 3.10 -1.06 -12.36
CA GLU A 37 3.62 0.28 -12.59
C GLU A 37 4.71 0.62 -11.58
N SER A 38 5.79 1.26 -12.04
CA SER A 38 6.92 1.69 -11.22
C SER A 38 7.15 3.20 -11.22
N TYR A 39 6.26 3.98 -11.82
CA TYR A 39 6.48 5.42 -12.07
C TYR A 39 6.02 6.31 -10.93
N THR A 40 5.15 5.84 -10.06
CA THR A 40 4.66 6.59 -8.91
C THR A 40 5.28 6.09 -7.61
N ALA A 41 5.40 6.97 -6.63
CA ALA A 41 5.83 6.61 -5.29
C ALA A 41 4.76 5.72 -4.61
N GLY A 42 4.90 4.43 -4.78
CA GLY A 42 3.94 3.41 -4.38
C GLY A 42 3.65 2.53 -5.60
N ASP A 43 4.55 1.58 -5.84
CA ASP A 43 4.46 0.65 -6.98
C ASP A 43 3.08 -0.01 -7.02
N ALA A 44 2.40 0.13 -8.14
CA ALA A 44 1.17 -0.60 -8.37
C ALA A 44 1.51 -2.05 -8.75
N LEU A 45 0.82 -2.99 -8.11
CA LEU A 45 1.05 -4.42 -8.27
C LEU A 45 0.90 -4.85 -9.73
N GLY A 46 1.90 -5.57 -10.20
CA GLY A 46 1.90 -6.25 -11.49
C GLY A 46 1.73 -7.77 -11.33
N ASN A 47 1.19 -8.39 -12.35
CA ASN A 47 1.06 -9.83 -12.46
C ASN A 47 1.42 -10.34 -13.87
N GLY A 48 2.45 -9.74 -14.44
CA GLY A 48 2.98 -10.12 -15.74
C GLY A 48 2.13 -9.68 -16.94
N LEU A 49 2.31 -10.38 -18.06
CA LEU A 49 1.64 -10.15 -19.33
C LEU A 49 0.46 -11.11 -19.49
N TRP A 50 -0.67 -10.56 -19.82
CA TRP A 50 -1.94 -11.28 -20.07
C TRP A 50 -2.30 -11.23 -21.53
N LYS A 51 -2.93 -12.30 -22.04
CA LYS A 51 -3.41 -12.43 -23.41
C LYS A 51 -4.90 -12.74 -23.39
N SER A 52 -5.63 -12.13 -24.31
CA SER A 52 -6.98 -12.51 -24.71
C SER A 52 -6.99 -13.00 -26.15
N GLU A 53 -7.81 -13.95 -26.48
CA GLU A 53 -8.03 -14.47 -27.84
C GLU A 53 -9.46 -14.23 -28.33
N ASP A 54 -10.27 -13.54 -27.52
CA ASP A 54 -11.70 -13.31 -27.71
C ASP A 54 -12.11 -11.84 -27.49
N ARG A 55 -11.25 -10.90 -27.94
CA ARG A 55 -11.49 -9.44 -27.86
C ARG A 55 -11.57 -8.89 -26.44
N GLY A 56 -10.99 -9.57 -25.47
CA GLY A 56 -10.99 -9.14 -24.09
C GLY A 56 -12.06 -9.77 -23.20
N ASP A 57 -12.89 -10.68 -23.74
CA ASP A 57 -13.91 -11.37 -22.96
C ASP A 57 -13.29 -12.27 -21.88
N THR A 58 -12.21 -12.97 -22.22
CA THR A 58 -11.44 -13.78 -21.28
C THR A 58 -9.94 -13.51 -21.40
N TRP A 59 -9.21 -13.64 -20.31
CA TRP A 59 -7.79 -13.39 -20.22
C TRP A 59 -7.05 -14.52 -19.54
N PHE A 60 -5.85 -14.83 -20.01
CA PHE A 60 -4.94 -15.77 -19.38
C PHE A 60 -3.51 -15.24 -19.42
N LYS A 61 -2.73 -15.60 -18.41
CA LYS A 61 -1.35 -15.13 -18.30
C LYS A 61 -0.43 -15.89 -19.23
N VAL A 62 0.42 -15.16 -19.96
CA VAL A 62 1.37 -15.72 -20.92
C VAL A 62 2.84 -15.49 -20.57
N PHE A 63 3.11 -14.52 -19.66
CA PHE A 63 4.47 -14.22 -19.26
C PHE A 63 4.51 -13.53 -17.90
N GLY A 64 5.53 -13.88 -17.09
CA GLY A 64 5.78 -13.28 -15.78
C GLY A 64 4.91 -13.84 -14.67
N GLY A 65 5.56 -14.20 -13.58
CA GLY A 65 4.96 -14.84 -12.41
C GLY A 65 4.71 -16.34 -12.59
N ASP A 66 4.71 -17.03 -11.48
CA ASP A 66 4.45 -18.47 -11.43
C ASP A 66 2.93 -18.72 -11.37
N THR A 67 2.38 -19.39 -12.40
CA THR A 67 0.97 -19.76 -12.45
C THR A 67 0.68 -21.10 -11.76
N GLU A 68 1.71 -21.89 -11.48
CA GLU A 68 1.57 -23.26 -10.98
C GLU A 68 1.72 -23.34 -9.46
N ASN A 69 2.39 -22.38 -8.85
CA ASN A 69 2.62 -22.38 -7.41
C ASN A 69 1.80 -21.27 -6.72
N PRO A 70 0.74 -21.61 -5.99
CA PRO A 70 0.05 -20.62 -5.18
C PRO A 70 0.99 -20.09 -4.10
N THR A 71 1.08 -18.77 -3.98
CA THR A 71 1.78 -18.12 -2.87
C THR A 71 0.79 -17.71 -1.80
N THR A 72 1.32 -17.65 -0.60
CA THR A 72 0.59 -17.10 0.53
C THR A 72 0.79 -15.57 0.53
N TYR A 73 -0.29 -14.84 0.50
CA TYR A 73 -0.24 -13.38 0.63
C TYR A 73 -1.21 -12.89 1.72
N VAL A 74 -0.95 -11.69 2.20
CA VAL A 74 -1.80 -11.10 3.24
C VAL A 74 -3.14 -10.71 2.63
N SER A 75 -4.23 -11.29 3.14
CA SER A 75 -5.60 -11.05 2.64
C SER A 75 -6.24 -9.79 3.20
N GLU A 76 -5.82 -9.38 4.39
CA GLU A 76 -6.26 -8.15 5.03
C GLU A 76 -5.12 -7.14 5.02
N GLY A 77 -5.42 -5.90 4.68
CA GLY A 77 -4.49 -4.79 4.87
C GLY A 77 -4.07 -4.66 6.33
N ASN A 78 -2.98 -3.96 6.57
CA ASN A 78 -2.54 -3.64 7.92
C ASN A 78 -3.62 -2.87 8.67
N THR A 79 -3.92 -3.27 9.90
CA THR A 79 -4.96 -2.62 10.72
C THR A 79 -4.50 -2.40 12.15
N ILE A 80 -4.97 -1.31 12.74
CA ILE A 80 -4.87 -1.02 14.16
C ILE A 80 -6.18 -1.46 14.82
N GLU A 81 -6.09 -2.30 15.83
CA GLU A 81 -7.25 -2.68 16.65
C GLU A 81 -7.37 -1.73 17.84
N ILE A 82 -8.57 -1.20 18.07
CA ILE A 82 -8.87 -0.38 19.23
C ILE A 82 -9.37 -1.30 20.35
N LYS A 83 -8.54 -1.55 21.35
CA LYS A 83 -8.84 -2.41 22.49
C LYS A 83 -9.72 -1.71 23.53
N LYS A 84 -9.53 -0.39 23.66
CA LYS A 84 -10.32 0.46 24.54
C LYS A 84 -10.54 1.83 23.88
N PRO A 85 -11.78 2.35 23.86
CA PRO A 85 -13.02 1.66 24.27
C PRO A 85 -13.33 0.47 23.34
N THR A 86 -14.06 -0.51 23.87
CA THR A 86 -14.47 -1.71 23.11
C THR A 86 -15.56 -1.39 22.09
N GLY A 87 -15.72 -2.26 21.08
CA GLY A 87 -16.76 -2.11 20.05
C GLY A 87 -16.43 -1.10 18.95
N GLN A 88 -15.17 -0.69 18.86
CA GLN A 88 -14.70 0.21 17.80
C GLN A 88 -14.25 -0.56 16.56
N ASN A 89 -14.47 0.03 15.37
CA ASN A 89 -13.93 -0.50 14.13
C ASN A 89 -12.41 -0.40 14.12
N LYS A 90 -11.77 -1.35 13.44
CA LYS A 90 -10.33 -1.31 13.15
C LYS A 90 -10.00 -0.10 12.27
N VAL A 91 -8.78 0.40 12.38
CA VAL A 91 -8.24 1.48 11.55
C VAL A 91 -7.25 0.90 10.55
N SER A 92 -7.47 1.13 9.27
CA SER A 92 -6.52 0.78 8.22
C SER A 92 -5.34 1.75 8.20
N PHE A 93 -4.14 1.26 7.92
CA PHE A 93 -2.96 2.10 7.83
C PHE A 93 -2.01 1.66 6.72
N LEU A 94 -1.16 2.58 6.30
CA LEU A 94 0.01 2.32 5.48
C LEU A 94 1.26 2.41 6.36
N ALA A 95 2.14 1.42 6.30
CA ALA A 95 3.42 1.49 6.99
C ALA A 95 4.35 2.50 6.30
N GLY A 96 5.10 3.26 7.07
CA GLY A 96 6.13 4.14 6.54
C GLY A 96 7.26 3.35 5.86
N ALA A 97 7.92 3.98 4.89
CA ALA A 97 9.11 3.41 4.24
C ALA A 97 10.36 3.45 5.16
N PHE A 98 10.19 3.84 6.41
CA PHE A 98 11.25 3.97 7.41
C PHE A 98 10.72 3.62 8.80
N GLY A 99 11.63 3.50 9.76
CA GLY A 99 11.32 3.10 11.13
C GLY A 99 11.37 1.58 11.30
N LYS A 100 11.11 1.13 12.53
CA LYS A 100 11.18 -0.29 12.86
C LYS A 100 10.03 -1.06 12.19
N PRO A 101 10.31 -2.15 11.48
CA PRO A 101 9.25 -2.97 10.90
C PRO A 101 8.33 -3.56 11.97
N LEU A 102 7.04 -3.67 11.63
CA LEU A 102 6.08 -4.39 12.45
C LEU A 102 6.36 -5.91 12.41
N THR A 103 6.12 -6.56 13.53
CA THR A 103 6.21 -8.02 13.68
C THR A 103 4.83 -8.62 13.92
N SER A 104 4.75 -9.95 14.04
CA SER A 104 3.54 -10.64 14.48
C SER A 104 3.18 -10.37 15.94
N GLU A 105 4.18 -10.03 16.76
CA GLU A 105 3.94 -9.61 18.15
C GLU A 105 3.31 -8.22 18.16
N PRO A 106 2.17 -8.05 18.82
CA PRO A 106 1.47 -6.78 18.86
C PRO A 106 2.23 -5.74 19.72
N ILE A 107 2.22 -4.50 19.27
CA ILE A 107 2.54 -3.34 20.09
C ILE A 107 1.21 -2.87 20.68
N GLU A 108 1.02 -3.07 21.97
CA GLU A 108 -0.20 -2.66 22.65
C GLU A 108 0.12 -1.61 23.72
N ALA A 109 -0.47 -0.43 23.58
CA ALA A 109 -0.27 0.67 24.51
C ALA A 109 -1.38 1.72 24.43
N THR A 110 -1.41 2.60 25.41
CA THR A 110 -2.27 3.78 25.41
C THR A 110 -1.82 4.75 24.30
N ALA A 111 -2.77 5.23 23.52
CA ALA A 111 -2.53 6.29 22.56
C ALA A 111 -2.54 7.66 23.24
N SER A 112 -1.71 8.56 22.76
CA SER A 112 -1.61 9.94 23.26
C SER A 112 -1.49 10.93 22.10
N LEU A 113 -2.18 12.06 22.23
CA LEU A 113 -1.91 13.20 21.34
C LEU A 113 -0.55 13.80 21.66
N THR A 114 0.11 14.29 20.65
CA THR A 114 1.35 15.07 20.81
C THR A 114 1.02 16.57 21.00
N ASN A 115 1.91 17.28 21.66
CA ASN A 115 1.83 18.72 21.78
C ASN A 115 3.22 19.34 21.54
N PRO A 116 3.42 20.08 20.42
CA PRO A 116 2.43 20.40 19.38
C PRO A 116 1.95 19.17 18.57
N GLU A 117 0.70 19.21 18.07
CA GLU A 117 0.06 18.08 17.37
C GLU A 117 0.85 17.59 16.15
N ASN A 118 1.53 18.50 15.47
CA ASN A 118 2.33 18.16 14.28
C ASN A 118 3.72 17.59 14.59
N SER A 119 4.16 17.63 15.86
CA SER A 119 5.47 17.15 16.31
C SER A 119 6.66 17.66 15.49
N CYS A 120 6.57 18.88 14.94
CA CYS A 120 7.67 19.48 14.19
C CYS A 120 8.77 20.06 15.10
N GLU A 121 8.48 20.17 16.37
CA GLU A 121 9.38 20.59 17.45
C GLU A 121 9.40 19.52 18.55
N SER A 122 10.22 19.73 19.57
CA SER A 122 10.21 18.86 20.75
C SER A 122 8.83 18.86 21.39
N ILE A 123 8.32 17.68 21.71
CA ILE A 123 7.00 17.48 22.28
C ILE A 123 7.08 17.10 23.76
N SER A 124 5.96 17.25 24.47
CA SER A 124 5.83 16.74 25.83
C SER A 124 5.98 15.21 25.85
N SER A 125 6.43 14.66 26.99
CA SER A 125 6.66 13.22 27.13
C SER A 125 5.41 12.39 26.78
N VAL A 126 5.61 11.39 25.95
CA VAL A 126 4.65 10.33 25.57
C VAL A 126 5.23 8.95 25.88
N ASP A 127 6.00 8.87 26.95
CA ASP A 127 6.75 7.68 27.36
C ASP A 127 5.89 6.43 27.41
N GLY A 128 6.33 5.36 26.75
CA GLY A 128 5.64 4.09 26.64
C GLY A 128 4.32 4.11 25.87
N LYS A 129 3.98 5.21 25.18
CA LYS A 129 2.71 5.38 24.49
C LYS A 129 2.85 5.30 22.97
N ILE A 130 1.72 5.15 22.29
CA ILE A 130 1.56 5.32 20.87
C ILE A 130 1.22 6.79 20.60
N ALA A 131 2.11 7.50 19.90
CA ALA A 131 1.92 8.91 19.58
C ALA A 131 0.98 9.08 18.38
N LEU A 132 -0.07 9.89 18.49
CA LEU A 132 -0.92 10.33 17.39
C LEU A 132 -0.51 11.73 16.97
N ILE A 133 -0.10 11.89 15.70
CA ILE A 133 0.58 13.07 15.14
C ILE A 133 -0.17 13.58 13.92
N GLN A 134 -0.38 14.88 13.80
CA GLN A 134 -0.95 15.47 12.60
C GLN A 134 0.10 15.63 11.49
N ARG A 135 -0.26 15.29 10.25
CA ARG A 135 0.53 15.62 9.05
C ARG A 135 0.66 17.15 8.88
N GLY A 136 1.74 17.57 8.22
CA GLY A 136 1.98 18.97 7.84
C GLY A 136 3.03 19.67 8.71
N GLY A 137 3.55 20.78 8.21
CA GLY A 137 4.53 21.63 8.90
C GLY A 137 5.99 21.21 8.72
N CYS A 138 6.30 19.92 8.70
CA CYS A 138 7.65 19.37 8.51
C CYS A 138 7.61 17.95 7.97
N GLU A 139 8.78 17.39 7.67
CA GLU A 139 8.94 16.04 7.12
C GLU A 139 8.52 14.96 8.12
N PHE A 140 8.10 13.79 7.61
CA PHE A 140 7.64 12.68 8.44
C PHE A 140 8.73 12.15 9.37
N GLY A 141 9.99 12.07 8.89
CA GLY A 141 11.10 11.63 9.72
C GLY A 141 11.30 12.49 10.96
N VAL A 142 11.20 13.83 10.81
CA VAL A 142 11.30 14.78 11.94
C VAL A 142 10.20 14.51 12.97
N LYS A 143 8.96 14.32 12.52
CA LYS A 143 7.80 14.05 13.40
C LYS A 143 7.98 12.79 14.23
N VAL A 144 8.36 11.70 13.56
CA VAL A 144 8.53 10.40 14.19
C VAL A 144 9.73 10.39 15.13
N LEU A 145 10.83 11.04 14.73
CA LEU A 145 12.01 11.17 15.59
C LEU A 145 11.72 11.97 16.86
N ASN A 146 10.98 13.08 16.75
CA ASN A 146 10.56 13.86 17.91
C ASN A 146 9.65 13.06 18.86
N ALA A 147 8.73 12.26 18.31
CA ALA A 147 7.89 11.36 19.11
C ALA A 147 8.73 10.28 19.82
N GLN A 148 9.67 9.67 19.11
CA GLN A 148 10.61 8.70 19.68
C GLN A 148 11.43 9.31 20.81
N ASN A 149 12.00 10.50 20.59
CA ASN A 149 12.80 11.21 21.60
C ASN A 149 11.98 11.57 22.86
N ALA A 150 10.65 11.70 22.71
CA ALA A 150 9.72 11.91 23.81
C ALA A 150 9.24 10.61 24.46
N GLY A 151 9.78 9.45 24.05
CA GLY A 151 9.50 8.14 24.64
C GLY A 151 8.39 7.33 23.96
N ALA A 152 7.87 7.77 22.80
CA ALA A 152 6.89 6.98 22.07
C ALA A 152 7.45 5.61 21.64
N ILE A 153 6.62 4.57 21.68
CA ILE A 153 6.98 3.22 21.23
C ILE A 153 6.47 2.91 19.81
N ALA A 154 5.57 3.74 19.29
CA ALA A 154 5.13 3.77 17.89
C ALA A 154 4.56 5.16 17.58
N ALA A 155 4.60 5.56 16.32
CA ALA A 155 4.05 6.82 15.84
C ALA A 155 2.98 6.57 14.76
N ILE A 156 1.81 7.17 14.91
CA ILE A 156 0.71 7.17 13.95
C ILE A 156 0.57 8.60 13.44
N VAL A 157 0.85 8.81 12.16
CA VAL A 157 0.62 10.11 11.51
C VAL A 157 -0.72 10.05 10.78
N TYR A 158 -1.61 10.99 11.02
CA TYR A 158 -2.87 11.08 10.30
C TYR A 158 -2.87 12.20 9.27
N ASN A 159 -3.57 11.97 8.18
CA ASN A 159 -3.66 12.94 7.09
C ASN A 159 -4.35 14.24 7.57
N ASN A 160 -3.96 15.37 7.01
CA ASN A 160 -4.56 16.69 7.25
C ASN A 160 -5.37 17.20 6.03
N ASP A 161 -5.39 16.42 4.95
CA ASP A 161 -6.07 16.77 3.70
C ASP A 161 -6.66 15.49 3.06
N GLY A 162 -7.90 15.18 3.43
CA GLY A 162 -8.65 14.04 2.91
C GLY A 162 -8.24 12.67 3.50
N ASP A 163 -8.86 11.62 2.95
CA ASP A 163 -8.77 10.26 3.46
C ASP A 163 -7.79 9.36 2.67
N ASP A 164 -7.12 9.90 1.67
CA ASP A 164 -6.10 9.17 0.92
C ASP A 164 -4.91 8.82 1.81
N LEU A 165 -4.47 7.56 1.73
CA LEU A 165 -3.27 7.12 2.43
C LEU A 165 -2.04 7.53 1.62
N VAL A 166 -1.09 8.19 2.28
CA VAL A 166 0.15 8.69 1.67
C VAL A 166 1.34 7.85 2.13
N SER A 167 2.17 7.46 1.19
CA SER A 167 3.46 6.82 1.51
C SER A 167 4.37 7.84 2.21
N MET A 168 4.83 7.49 3.41
CA MET A 168 5.72 8.35 4.20
C MET A 168 7.17 8.09 3.86
N GLY A 169 7.83 9.06 3.22
CA GLY A 169 9.30 9.11 3.12
C GLY A 169 9.92 9.76 4.36
N VAL A 170 11.15 9.39 4.69
CA VAL A 170 11.85 9.91 5.88
C VAL A 170 12.27 11.38 5.75
N GLY A 171 12.42 11.88 4.51
CA GLY A 171 12.97 13.21 4.23
C GLY A 171 14.48 13.27 4.49
N ALA A 172 14.96 14.38 5.02
CA ALA A 172 16.38 14.60 5.34
C ALA A 172 16.84 13.93 6.65
N THR A 173 15.92 13.35 7.43
CA THR A 173 16.27 12.64 8.67
C THR A 173 16.99 11.32 8.34
N ASP A 174 18.05 10.98 9.04
CA ASP A 174 18.70 9.67 8.89
C ASP A 174 17.73 8.54 9.32
N PRO A 175 17.32 7.64 8.41
CA PRO A 175 16.38 6.58 8.72
C PRO A 175 16.90 5.62 9.80
N ASN A 176 18.21 5.48 9.96
CA ASN A 176 18.83 4.62 10.96
C ASN A 176 18.65 5.13 12.40
N THR A 177 18.27 6.38 12.57
CA THR A 177 18.00 6.96 13.90
C THR A 177 16.60 6.66 14.40
N ILE A 178 15.69 6.21 13.53
CA ILE A 178 14.28 5.93 13.86
C ILE A 178 14.09 4.46 14.15
N ASN A 179 13.86 4.13 15.42
CA ASN A 179 13.78 2.76 15.95
C ASN A 179 12.39 2.36 16.41
N ILE A 180 11.37 3.15 16.10
CA ILE A 180 9.96 2.85 16.36
C ILE A 180 9.19 2.72 15.05
N PRO A 181 8.08 1.93 14.99
CA PRO A 181 7.24 1.89 13.82
C PRO A 181 6.58 3.23 13.52
N ALA A 182 6.52 3.57 12.23
CA ALA A 182 5.84 4.74 11.70
C ALA A 182 4.66 4.30 10.81
N LEU A 183 3.46 4.79 11.11
CA LEU A 183 2.21 4.39 10.45
C LEU A 183 1.48 5.63 9.95
N PHE A 184 0.80 5.51 8.82
CA PHE A 184 -0.03 6.57 8.26
C PHE A 184 -1.48 6.14 8.16
N ILE A 185 -2.39 7.00 8.58
CA ILE A 185 -3.85 6.78 8.52
C ILE A 185 -4.56 7.96 7.85
N SER A 186 -5.80 7.75 7.45
CA SER A 186 -6.64 8.79 6.85
C SER A 186 -6.96 9.93 7.83
N GLN A 187 -7.45 11.04 7.30
CA GLN A 187 -7.86 12.19 8.10
C GLN A 187 -9.06 11.83 9.01
N SER A 188 -10.07 11.19 8.46
CA SER A 188 -11.28 10.82 9.21
C SER A 188 -10.96 9.87 10.37
N GLU A 189 -10.09 8.87 10.15
CA GLU A 189 -9.65 7.95 11.18
C GLU A 189 -8.78 8.65 12.24
N GLY A 190 -7.91 9.57 11.83
CA GLY A 190 -7.13 10.39 12.74
C GLY A 190 -7.99 11.24 13.67
N GLN A 191 -9.00 11.91 13.11
CA GLN A 191 -9.96 12.69 13.89
C GLN A 191 -10.78 11.80 14.82
N ARG A 192 -11.17 10.60 14.36
CA ARG A 192 -11.85 9.61 15.21
C ARG A 192 -11.00 9.17 16.40
N LEU A 193 -9.74 8.81 16.17
CA LEU A 193 -8.81 8.46 17.25
C LEU A 193 -8.57 9.64 18.21
N LYS A 194 -8.38 10.84 17.67
CA LYS A 194 -8.23 12.06 18.48
C LYS A 194 -9.43 12.28 19.40
N ASN A 195 -10.66 12.10 18.89
CA ASN A 195 -11.86 12.21 19.69
C ASN A 195 -11.92 11.15 20.81
N LEU A 196 -11.56 9.90 20.50
CA LEU A 196 -11.51 8.84 21.52
C LEU A 196 -10.50 9.15 22.63
N ILE A 197 -9.29 9.60 22.26
CA ILE A 197 -8.25 9.98 23.22
C ILE A 197 -8.70 11.14 24.11
N ASN A 198 -9.39 12.12 23.56
CA ASN A 198 -9.93 13.25 24.34
C ASN A 198 -11.08 12.85 25.27
N GLN A 199 -11.83 11.79 24.94
CA GLN A 199 -12.93 11.27 25.77
C GLN A 199 -12.44 10.38 26.90
N GLY A 200 -11.25 9.78 26.78
CA GLY A 200 -10.68 8.94 27.81
C GLY A 200 -9.55 8.04 27.33
N GLU A 201 -9.19 7.10 28.18
CA GLU A 201 -8.11 6.17 27.87
C GLU A 201 -8.41 5.36 26.60
N THR A 202 -7.53 5.48 25.62
CA THR A 202 -7.61 4.76 24.35
C THR A 202 -6.42 3.82 24.23
N ILE A 203 -6.68 2.51 24.18
CA ILE A 203 -5.64 1.48 24.02
C ILE A 203 -5.70 0.96 22.60
N LEU A 204 -4.57 1.00 21.91
CA LEU A 204 -4.40 0.50 20.55
C LEU A 204 -3.51 -0.73 20.56
N SER A 205 -3.79 -1.67 19.67
CA SER A 205 -2.95 -2.83 19.36
C SER A 205 -2.57 -2.81 17.89
N ILE A 206 -1.28 -2.71 17.60
CA ILE A 206 -0.70 -2.62 16.27
C ILE A 206 0.13 -3.87 16.03
N LYS A 207 -0.15 -4.59 14.97
CA LYS A 207 0.66 -5.75 14.56
C LYS A 207 0.70 -5.88 13.05
N LYS A 208 1.69 -6.59 12.55
CA LYS A 208 1.68 -7.05 11.15
C LYS A 208 0.47 -7.95 10.94
N SER A 209 -0.29 -7.74 9.88
CA SER A 209 -1.39 -8.64 9.55
C SER A 209 -0.85 -10.05 9.31
N SER A 210 -1.49 -11.03 9.95
CA SER A 210 -1.16 -12.46 9.80
C SER A 210 -2.23 -13.23 9.01
N ASN A 211 -3.31 -12.57 8.64
CA ASN A 211 -4.35 -13.21 7.84
C ASN A 211 -3.85 -13.36 6.41
N THR A 212 -3.62 -14.59 6.02
CA THR A 212 -3.10 -14.95 4.71
C THR A 212 -4.11 -15.81 3.96
N VAL A 213 -4.11 -15.66 2.65
CA VAL A 213 -4.84 -16.53 1.74
C VAL A 213 -3.87 -17.15 0.76
N GLN A 214 -4.19 -18.34 0.30
CA GLN A 214 -3.51 -18.94 -0.83
C GLN A 214 -4.01 -18.27 -2.10
N GLY A 215 -3.11 -17.79 -2.91
CA GLY A 215 -3.40 -17.16 -4.17
C GLY A 215 -2.29 -17.45 -5.17
N TYR A 216 -2.57 -17.24 -6.44
CA TYR A 216 -1.51 -17.28 -7.44
C TYR A 216 -0.54 -16.13 -7.18
N THR A 217 0.72 -16.36 -7.44
CA THR A 217 1.77 -15.36 -7.22
C THR A 217 1.40 -14.06 -7.94
N ILE A 218 0.88 -13.11 -7.19
CA ILE A 218 1.09 -11.73 -7.53
C ILE A 218 2.58 -11.58 -7.32
N VAL A 219 3.34 -11.40 -8.40
CA VAL A 219 4.77 -11.17 -8.26
C VAL A 219 4.91 -9.97 -7.34
N PRO A 220 5.47 -10.15 -6.13
CA PRO A 220 5.51 -9.06 -5.18
C PRO A 220 6.32 -7.96 -5.84
N GLY A 221 5.70 -6.83 -6.16
CA GLY A 221 6.28 -5.56 -6.54
C GLY A 221 7.49 -5.50 -7.48
N THR A 222 8.04 -6.64 -7.84
CA THR A 222 9.35 -6.76 -8.48
C THR A 222 9.30 -7.01 -9.99
N PHE A 223 8.12 -7.28 -10.54
CA PHE A 223 7.99 -7.56 -11.97
C PHE A 223 6.81 -6.79 -12.56
N TYR A 224 7.12 -5.75 -13.29
CA TYR A 224 6.13 -4.92 -13.98
C TYR A 224 6.40 -4.89 -15.48
N ILE A 225 5.34 -4.76 -16.26
CA ILE A 225 5.39 -4.61 -17.69
C ILE A 225 5.14 -3.13 -18.02
N ASN A 226 6.15 -2.44 -18.49
CA ASN A 226 6.04 -1.03 -18.83
C ASN A 226 5.37 -0.80 -20.18
N ASP A 227 5.66 -1.69 -21.15
CA ASP A 227 5.11 -1.58 -22.48
C ASP A 227 5.08 -2.93 -23.19
N VAL A 228 4.14 -3.10 -24.11
CA VAL A 228 4.01 -4.27 -24.97
C VAL A 228 3.77 -3.83 -26.41
N VAL A 229 4.58 -4.29 -27.33
CA VAL A 229 4.43 -4.06 -28.75
C VAL A 229 4.34 -5.41 -29.49
N VAL A 230 3.33 -5.56 -30.33
CA VAL A 230 3.20 -6.73 -31.22
C VAL A 230 3.46 -6.29 -32.65
N ARG A 231 4.37 -6.97 -33.31
CA ARG A 231 4.72 -6.73 -34.72
C ARG A 231 4.36 -7.92 -35.58
N ASN A 232 3.94 -7.61 -36.80
CA ASN A 232 3.81 -8.61 -37.84
C ASN A 232 5.19 -8.86 -38.51
N ASN A 233 5.66 -10.09 -38.39
CA ASN A 233 6.85 -10.55 -39.12
C ASN A 233 6.45 -11.67 -40.07
N ASN A 234 6.17 -11.30 -41.33
CA ASN A 234 5.78 -12.22 -42.40
C ASN A 234 4.64 -13.20 -42.04
N GLY A 235 3.61 -12.68 -41.34
CA GLY A 235 2.45 -13.47 -40.88
C GLY A 235 2.60 -14.12 -39.55
N SER A 236 3.78 -14.01 -38.90
CA SER A 236 3.99 -14.41 -37.51
C SER A 236 3.96 -13.19 -36.60
N SER A 237 3.38 -13.34 -35.41
CA SER A 237 3.34 -12.27 -34.42
C SER A 237 4.57 -12.34 -33.50
N GLU A 238 5.34 -11.26 -33.49
CA GLU A 238 6.47 -11.07 -32.57
C GLU A 238 6.06 -10.12 -31.45
N ILE A 239 6.21 -10.57 -30.20
CA ILE A 239 5.82 -9.81 -29.01
C ILE A 239 7.09 -9.28 -28.35
N TYR A 240 7.18 -7.97 -28.23
CA TYR A 240 8.25 -7.27 -27.51
C TYR A 240 7.69 -6.74 -26.21
N VAL A 241 8.34 -7.07 -25.11
CA VAL A 241 7.89 -6.72 -23.76
C VAL A 241 8.99 -5.93 -23.06
N ALA A 242 8.69 -4.71 -22.66
CA ALA A 242 9.54 -3.94 -21.78
C ALA A 242 9.14 -4.24 -20.34
N ALA A 243 9.93 -5.04 -19.66
CA ALA A 243 9.71 -5.45 -18.28
C ALA A 243 10.83 -4.92 -17.39
N GLY A 244 10.50 -4.66 -16.12
CA GLY A 244 11.45 -4.24 -15.12
C GLY A 244 11.23 -4.95 -13.80
N THR A 245 12.25 -4.86 -12.93
CA THR A 245 12.21 -5.28 -11.54
C THR A 245 12.51 -4.08 -10.68
N SER A 246 11.76 -3.87 -9.61
CA SER A 246 12.06 -2.84 -8.60
C SER A 246 13.14 -3.29 -7.63
#